data_7cf720ab0f8f855189fa3181f3fa2740
#
_entry.id   7cf720ab0f8f855189fa3181f3fa2740
#
_cell.length_a   1.000
_cell.length_b   1.000
_cell.length_c   1.000
_cell.angle_alpha   90.00
_cell.angle_beta   90.00
_cell.angle_gamma   90.00
#
_symmetry.space_group_name_H-M   'P 1'
#
loop_
_entity.id
_entity.type
_entity.pdbx_description
1 polymer ?
#
loop_
_entity_poly.entity_id
_entity_poly.type
_entity_poly.pdbx_seq_one_letter_code
_entity_poly.pdbx_strand_id
1 'polypeptide(L)'
;MNQVYPMRILGDARFEGTNAVYKVELMGGNTAGIPSERLLAGERFSIEFAPVEKEMSRKVGDVRFSTPVSMRNEWTSIRIQHKVAGNKLDRKLAMGIPMVRNVDGKQVKDTANMWMHYVDWEVEQQFSEYKNNAMAFGTSNRNANGEYMNFGKSGYAIKTGAGIFEQTEVANTYYYNTFSLKLLEDALYELSAAKLDMGERTFVIKTGERGAILFHKAVLQTVSGWTTFVLDNDAVKVVEKTQSKLHSNALSAGFQFVEYKAPNGVRVKLDVDPFYDDPVRNKILHPMGGVAMSYRFDIWYIGSAEQPNIFKCKIKGNEEYRGYQWGPFRNPFTGQTGNPYASFDEDAAVIHKYATLGVCVLDPTRTMSLIPAILQG
;
A
#
# COMPACT_ATOMS: atom_id res chain seq x y z
N MET A 1 20.59 34.73 -7.43
CA MET A 1 19.73 34.22 -8.52
C MET A 1 20.59 33.31 -9.38
N ASN A 2 20.21 32.06 -9.53
CA ASN A 2 20.85 31.18 -10.50
C ASN A 2 20.52 31.70 -11.90
N GLN A 3 21.52 32.12 -12.63
CA GLN A 3 21.34 32.63 -13.97
C GLN A 3 21.04 31.45 -14.91
N VAL A 4 19.87 31.47 -15.54
CA VAL A 4 19.47 30.47 -16.52
C VAL A 4 19.96 30.88 -17.89
N TYR A 5 20.61 29.99 -18.61
CA TYR A 5 21.07 30.19 -19.97
C TYR A 5 20.15 29.46 -20.95
N PRO A 6 19.17 30.15 -21.56
CA PRO A 6 18.31 29.53 -22.54
C PRO A 6 19.10 29.20 -23.81
N MET A 7 18.97 27.95 -24.26
CA MET A 7 19.69 27.44 -25.42
C MET A 7 18.73 26.78 -26.41
N ARG A 8 19.02 26.93 -27.69
CA ARG A 8 18.30 26.23 -28.77
C ARG A 8 19.18 25.11 -29.30
N ILE A 9 18.61 23.92 -29.47
CA ILE A 9 19.26 22.78 -30.12
C ILE A 9 19.18 22.98 -31.64
N LEU A 10 20.32 22.89 -32.34
CA LEU A 10 20.42 23.16 -33.77
C LEU A 10 20.23 21.93 -34.67
N GLY A 11 20.07 20.75 -34.11
CA GLY A 11 19.91 19.52 -34.90
C GLY A 11 19.87 18.28 -34.03
N ASP A 12 19.83 17.12 -34.68
CA ASP A 12 19.79 15.84 -34.00
C ASP A 12 21.05 15.54 -33.20
N ALA A 13 20.93 14.72 -32.18
CA ALA A 13 22.06 14.28 -31.38
C ALA A 13 23.06 13.49 -32.23
N ARG A 14 24.34 13.82 -32.09
CA ARG A 14 25.42 13.00 -32.62
C ARG A 14 25.89 12.05 -31.52
N PHE A 15 25.96 10.76 -31.80
CA PHE A 15 26.44 9.80 -30.84
C PHE A 15 27.95 9.62 -30.95
N GLU A 16 28.65 9.81 -29.85
CA GLU A 16 30.08 9.55 -29.68
C GLU A 16 30.25 8.48 -28.60
N GLY A 17 30.29 7.21 -29.00
CA GLY A 17 30.22 6.06 -28.11
C GLY A 17 28.85 5.96 -27.44
N THR A 18 28.81 5.99 -26.12
CA THR A 18 27.58 5.97 -25.30
C THR A 18 26.99 7.37 -25.05
N ASN A 19 27.71 8.43 -25.45
CA ASN A 19 27.30 9.81 -25.18
C ASN A 19 26.58 10.44 -26.36
N ALA A 20 25.47 11.14 -26.07
CA ALA A 20 24.75 11.94 -27.04
C ALA A 20 25.28 13.41 -26.99
N VAL A 21 25.80 13.88 -28.09
CA VAL A 21 26.36 15.25 -28.22
C VAL A 21 25.38 16.11 -28.99
N TYR A 22 24.96 17.22 -28.40
CA TYR A 22 24.06 18.20 -29.01
C TYR A 22 24.81 19.49 -29.35
N LYS A 23 24.56 19.98 -30.55
CA LYS A 23 25.01 21.34 -30.92
C LYS A 23 23.94 22.34 -30.48
N VAL A 24 24.32 23.31 -29.64
CA VAL A 24 23.38 24.27 -29.05
C VAL A 24 23.81 25.71 -29.39
N GLU A 25 22.84 26.60 -29.48
CA GLU A 25 23.01 28.05 -29.68
C GLU A 25 22.34 28.79 -28.52
N LEU A 26 23.02 29.80 -27.98
CA LEU A 26 22.45 30.64 -26.93
C LEU A 26 21.36 31.54 -27.49
N MET A 27 20.22 31.58 -26.82
CA MET A 27 19.13 32.48 -27.15
C MET A 27 19.33 33.85 -26.48
N GLY A 28 18.79 34.89 -27.13
CA GLY A 28 18.80 36.25 -26.56
C GLY A 28 20.04 37.10 -26.82
N GLY A 29 20.87 36.71 -27.80
CA GLY A 29 22.00 37.56 -28.26
C GLY A 29 23.11 37.74 -27.22
N ASN A 30 23.20 36.87 -26.24
CA ASN A 30 24.23 36.93 -25.23
C ASN A 30 25.58 36.47 -25.82
N THR A 31 26.41 37.41 -26.21
CA THR A 31 27.73 37.16 -26.82
C THR A 31 28.80 36.71 -25.82
N ALA A 32 28.52 36.80 -24.54
CA ALA A 32 29.48 36.45 -23.47
C ALA A 32 29.72 34.94 -23.29
N GLY A 33 28.90 34.09 -23.91
CA GLY A 33 29.02 32.66 -23.78
C GLY A 33 28.54 32.15 -22.42
N ILE A 34 28.56 30.83 -22.25
CA ILE A 34 28.23 30.17 -20.98
C ILE A 34 29.54 30.11 -20.16
N PRO A 35 29.54 30.52 -18.89
CA PRO A 35 30.72 30.37 -18.02
C PRO A 35 31.14 28.91 -17.95
N SER A 36 32.45 28.65 -17.97
CA SER A 36 33.00 27.29 -17.92
C SER A 36 32.57 26.51 -16.68
N GLU A 37 32.27 27.21 -15.58
CA GLU A 37 31.77 26.63 -14.34
C GLU A 37 30.37 25.99 -14.50
N ARG A 38 29.60 26.39 -15.53
CA ARG A 38 28.27 25.86 -15.86
C ARG A 38 28.28 24.80 -16.96
N LEU A 39 29.48 24.41 -17.41
CA LEU A 39 29.68 23.34 -18.40
C LEU A 39 30.35 22.10 -17.79
N LEU A 40 30.40 22.03 -16.47
CA LEU A 40 31.00 20.91 -15.76
C LEU A 40 30.12 19.66 -15.86
N ALA A 41 30.74 18.49 -15.71
CA ALA A 41 30.02 17.22 -15.64
C ALA A 41 29.04 17.22 -14.45
N GLY A 42 27.81 16.78 -14.70
CA GLY A 42 26.72 16.75 -13.70
C GLY A 42 25.74 17.92 -13.75
N GLU A 43 25.99 18.94 -14.59
CA GLU A 43 25.00 19.99 -14.82
C GLU A 43 23.74 19.42 -15.49
N ARG A 44 22.58 19.93 -15.10
CA ARG A 44 21.28 19.45 -15.57
C ARG A 44 20.67 20.46 -16.54
N PHE A 45 20.10 19.90 -17.61
CA PHE A 45 19.41 20.68 -18.63
C PHE A 45 17.93 20.26 -18.64
N SER A 46 17.02 21.22 -18.75
CA SER A 46 15.59 20.98 -18.94
C SER A 46 15.16 21.46 -20.32
N ILE A 47 14.23 20.74 -20.93
CA ILE A 47 13.62 21.15 -22.20
C ILE A 47 12.35 21.93 -21.86
N GLU A 48 12.25 23.17 -22.34
CA GLU A 48 11.09 24.01 -22.11
C GLU A 48 10.12 23.94 -23.30
N PHE A 49 10.48 24.53 -24.44
CA PHE A 49 9.66 24.54 -25.63
C PHE A 49 10.54 24.71 -26.88
N ALA A 50 9.99 24.38 -28.05
CA ALA A 50 10.70 24.52 -29.32
C ALA A 50 10.12 25.72 -30.10
N PRO A 51 10.78 26.89 -30.09
CA PRO A 51 10.34 28.04 -30.89
C PRO A 51 10.60 27.77 -32.37
N VAL A 52 9.65 28.15 -33.21
CA VAL A 52 9.72 28.03 -34.66
C VAL A 52 9.64 29.42 -35.31
N GLU A 53 10.13 29.50 -36.54
CA GLU A 53 10.03 30.74 -37.35
C GLU A 53 8.54 31.06 -37.60
N LYS A 54 8.18 32.33 -37.55
CA LYS A 54 6.80 32.78 -37.76
C LYS A 54 6.30 32.49 -39.17
N GLU A 55 7.19 32.65 -40.15
CA GLU A 55 6.90 32.55 -41.58
C GLU A 55 7.72 31.42 -42.21
N MET A 56 7.09 30.68 -43.12
CA MET A 56 7.73 29.60 -43.87
C MET A 56 8.35 28.50 -43.00
N SER A 57 7.93 28.37 -41.73
CA SER A 57 8.47 27.37 -40.84
C SER A 57 8.07 25.95 -41.27
N ARG A 58 9.06 25.07 -41.36
CA ARG A 58 8.81 23.65 -41.46
C ARG A 58 8.63 23.07 -40.07
N LYS A 59 7.80 22.03 -39.95
CA LYS A 59 7.75 21.25 -38.71
C LYS A 59 9.15 20.75 -38.37
N VAL A 60 9.69 21.23 -37.27
CA VAL A 60 11.00 20.82 -36.76
C VAL A 60 10.79 20.14 -35.43
N GLY A 61 11.30 18.93 -35.30
CA GLY A 61 11.22 18.13 -34.10
C GLY A 61 9.97 17.24 -34.00
N ASP A 62 10.16 16.11 -33.41
CA ASP A 62 9.09 15.15 -33.13
C ASP A 62 8.49 15.39 -31.74
N VAL A 63 7.25 14.93 -31.59
CA VAL A 63 6.61 14.93 -30.26
C VAL A 63 7.42 14.03 -29.34
N ARG A 64 7.79 14.55 -28.19
CA ARG A 64 8.47 13.77 -27.17
C ARG A 64 7.51 12.71 -26.61
N PHE A 65 7.86 11.47 -26.72
CA PHE A 65 7.13 10.37 -26.11
C PHE A 65 8.09 9.46 -25.35
N SER A 66 7.60 8.88 -24.28
CA SER A 66 8.30 7.84 -23.55
C SER A 66 7.67 6.49 -23.86
N THR A 67 8.50 5.47 -24.02
CA THR A 67 7.99 4.11 -24.14
C THR A 67 7.38 3.68 -22.81
N PRO A 68 6.11 3.23 -22.78
CA PRO A 68 5.52 2.75 -21.55
C PRO A 68 6.24 1.48 -21.07
N VAL A 69 6.55 1.45 -19.80
CA VAL A 69 7.11 0.26 -19.14
C VAL A 69 5.95 -0.59 -18.65
N SER A 70 5.94 -1.87 -19.04
CA SER A 70 4.95 -2.81 -18.53
C SER A 70 5.52 -3.60 -17.36
N MET A 71 4.84 -3.55 -16.22
CA MET A 71 5.08 -4.45 -15.10
C MET A 71 4.06 -5.58 -15.12
N ARG A 72 4.49 -6.78 -14.75
CA ARG A 72 3.62 -7.95 -14.68
C ARG A 72 3.61 -8.48 -13.26
N ASN A 73 2.42 -8.68 -12.73
CA ASN A 73 2.22 -9.41 -11.49
C ASN A 73 1.27 -10.59 -11.74
N GLU A 74 1.29 -11.57 -10.87
CA GLU A 74 0.48 -12.76 -10.99
C GLU A 74 -0.59 -12.81 -9.90
N TRP A 75 -1.70 -13.49 -10.16
CA TRP A 75 -2.72 -13.74 -9.14
C TRP A 75 -2.32 -14.89 -8.24
N THR A 76 -2.53 -14.71 -6.94
CA THR A 76 -2.33 -15.74 -5.94
C THR A 76 -3.64 -16.47 -5.69
N SER A 77 -3.62 -17.79 -5.79
CA SER A 77 -4.75 -18.63 -5.45
C SER A 77 -4.61 -19.18 -4.04
N ILE A 78 -5.58 -18.86 -3.20
CA ILE A 78 -5.61 -19.26 -1.80
C ILE A 78 -6.80 -20.21 -1.59
N ARG A 79 -6.54 -21.32 -0.92
CA ARG A 79 -7.58 -22.29 -0.55
C ARG A 79 -7.43 -22.71 0.90
N ILE A 80 -8.54 -22.72 1.62
CA ILE A 80 -8.65 -23.30 2.95
C ILE A 80 -9.78 -24.31 2.97
N GLN A 81 -9.58 -25.39 3.70
CA GLN A 81 -10.56 -26.43 3.91
C GLN A 81 -10.56 -26.83 5.37
N HIS A 82 -11.76 -26.95 5.95
CA HIS A 82 -11.91 -27.46 7.30
C HIS A 82 -12.98 -28.54 7.33
N LYS A 83 -12.66 -29.71 7.92
CA LYS A 83 -13.54 -30.86 8.04
C LYS A 83 -14.01 -30.97 9.48
N VAL A 84 -15.32 -31.03 9.67
CA VAL A 84 -15.97 -31.20 10.97
C VAL A 84 -16.65 -32.56 11.01
N ALA A 85 -16.30 -33.37 12.00
CA ALA A 85 -16.90 -34.70 12.16
C ALA A 85 -18.38 -34.59 12.55
N GLY A 86 -19.20 -35.56 12.12
CA GLY A 86 -20.65 -35.56 12.29
C GLY A 86 -21.10 -35.45 13.74
N ASN A 87 -20.41 -36.10 14.68
CA ASN A 87 -20.68 -36.01 16.11
C ASN A 87 -20.51 -34.61 16.73
N LYS A 88 -19.87 -33.66 16.01
CA LYS A 88 -19.72 -32.27 16.43
C LYS A 88 -20.74 -31.33 15.80
N LEU A 89 -21.43 -31.76 14.74
CA LEU A 89 -22.37 -30.93 14.01
C LEU A 89 -23.60 -30.52 14.83
N ASP A 90 -24.01 -31.38 15.78
CA ASP A 90 -25.17 -31.13 16.63
C ASP A 90 -24.85 -30.43 17.95
N ARG A 91 -23.60 -30.16 18.22
CA ARG A 91 -23.22 -29.57 19.48
C ARG A 91 -23.67 -28.12 19.56
N LYS A 92 -24.48 -27.85 20.59
CA LYS A 92 -24.80 -26.47 20.98
C LYS A 92 -23.70 -25.93 21.87
N LEU A 93 -23.46 -24.63 21.74
CA LEU A 93 -22.58 -23.93 22.67
C LEU A 93 -23.27 -23.71 23.99
N ALA A 94 -22.56 -23.88 25.11
CA ALA A 94 -23.13 -23.65 26.44
C ALA A 94 -23.51 -22.16 26.64
N MET A 95 -22.87 -21.27 25.91
CA MET A 95 -23.16 -19.84 25.91
C MET A 95 -23.07 -19.32 24.44
N GLY A 96 -23.97 -18.41 24.07
CA GLY A 96 -23.91 -17.76 22.77
C GLY A 96 -22.66 -16.93 22.63
N ILE A 97 -21.87 -17.17 21.58
CA ILE A 97 -20.67 -16.40 21.28
C ILE A 97 -21.02 -15.26 20.33
N PRO A 98 -20.81 -13.99 20.72
CA PRO A 98 -21.04 -12.87 19.84
C PRO A 98 -20.02 -12.91 18.68
N MET A 99 -20.50 -12.79 17.46
CA MET A 99 -19.71 -12.81 16.24
C MET A 99 -19.98 -11.54 15.45
N VAL A 100 -18.95 -11.04 14.77
CA VAL A 100 -19.09 -9.97 13.78
C VAL A 100 -18.78 -10.57 12.42
N ARG A 101 -19.76 -10.55 11.53
CA ARG A 101 -19.60 -11.00 10.15
C ARG A 101 -19.61 -9.80 9.22
N ASN A 102 -18.77 -9.85 8.20
CA ASN A 102 -18.80 -8.86 7.15
C ASN A 102 -19.65 -9.40 5.98
N VAL A 103 -20.85 -8.88 5.83
CA VAL A 103 -21.77 -9.27 4.76
C VAL A 103 -21.96 -8.06 3.84
N ASP A 104 -21.57 -8.20 2.58
CA ASP A 104 -21.64 -7.14 1.56
C ASP A 104 -21.05 -5.79 2.01
N GLY A 105 -19.89 -5.84 2.68
CA GLY A 105 -19.21 -4.64 3.18
C GLY A 105 -19.81 -4.04 4.45
N LYS A 106 -20.87 -4.64 5.01
CA LYS A 106 -21.49 -4.21 6.28
C LYS A 106 -21.15 -5.18 7.40
N GLN A 107 -20.79 -4.65 8.55
CA GLN A 107 -20.58 -5.44 9.75
C GLN A 107 -21.95 -5.82 10.37
N VAL A 108 -22.26 -7.09 10.34
CA VAL A 108 -23.47 -7.65 10.98
C VAL A 108 -23.04 -8.36 12.26
N LYS A 109 -23.64 -7.95 13.39
CA LYS A 109 -23.47 -8.64 14.67
C LYS A 109 -24.43 -9.81 14.71
N ASP A 110 -23.92 -10.99 15.01
CA ASP A 110 -24.66 -12.25 15.14
C ASP A 110 -24.21 -12.98 16.41
N THR A 111 -24.93 -13.99 16.79
CA THR A 111 -24.59 -14.82 17.96
C THR A 111 -24.57 -16.28 17.56
N ALA A 112 -23.42 -16.91 17.67
CA ALA A 112 -23.31 -18.35 17.44
C ALA A 112 -23.87 -19.12 18.64
N ASN A 113 -24.92 -19.88 18.39
CA ASN A 113 -25.52 -20.82 19.36
C ASN A 113 -25.10 -22.27 19.12
N MET A 114 -24.61 -22.57 17.92
CA MET A 114 -24.12 -23.87 17.52
C MET A 114 -22.64 -23.86 17.24
N TRP A 115 -21.94 -24.95 17.55
CA TRP A 115 -20.51 -25.10 17.29
C TRP A 115 -20.15 -24.88 15.82
N MET A 116 -20.97 -25.37 14.91
CA MET A 116 -20.72 -25.25 13.48
C MET A 116 -20.72 -23.78 12.99
N HIS A 117 -21.60 -22.93 13.54
CA HIS A 117 -21.64 -21.52 13.21
C HIS A 117 -20.36 -20.80 13.67
N TYR A 118 -19.87 -21.18 14.85
CA TYR A 118 -18.61 -20.63 15.37
C TYR A 118 -17.41 -21.04 14.51
N VAL A 119 -17.31 -22.33 14.18
CA VAL A 119 -16.23 -22.86 13.32
C VAL A 119 -16.25 -22.20 11.94
N ASP A 120 -17.42 -22.04 11.36
CA ASP A 120 -17.57 -21.38 10.06
C ASP A 120 -17.12 -19.92 10.10
N TRP A 121 -17.44 -19.20 11.18
CA TRP A 121 -16.96 -17.86 11.41
C TRP A 121 -15.43 -17.82 11.59
N GLU A 122 -14.85 -18.74 12.33
CA GLU A 122 -13.42 -18.83 12.56
C GLU A 122 -12.66 -19.11 11.25
N VAL A 123 -13.17 -20.01 10.42
CA VAL A 123 -12.64 -20.25 9.06
C VAL A 123 -12.71 -18.99 8.20
N GLU A 124 -13.76 -18.17 8.35
CA GLU A 124 -13.89 -16.87 7.66
C GLU A 124 -12.80 -15.90 8.08
N GLN A 125 -12.54 -15.77 9.40
CA GLN A 125 -11.50 -14.89 9.92
C GLN A 125 -10.12 -15.31 9.42
N GLN A 126 -9.76 -16.59 9.55
CA GLN A 126 -8.48 -17.13 9.08
C GLN A 126 -8.31 -16.96 7.57
N PHE A 127 -9.36 -17.17 6.79
CA PHE A 127 -9.30 -16.98 5.35
C PHE A 127 -9.10 -15.50 4.97
N SER A 128 -9.72 -14.58 5.71
CA SER A 128 -9.53 -13.14 5.53
C SER A 128 -8.11 -12.71 5.88
N GLU A 129 -7.54 -13.28 6.94
CA GLU A 129 -6.14 -13.06 7.30
C GLU A 129 -5.19 -13.58 6.21
N TYR A 130 -5.41 -14.76 5.66
CA TYR A 130 -4.60 -15.31 4.57
C TYR A 130 -4.65 -14.43 3.32
N LYS A 131 -5.83 -13.89 2.97
CA LYS A 131 -5.99 -12.94 1.86
C LYS A 131 -5.18 -11.67 2.10
N ASN A 132 -5.26 -11.10 3.30
CA ASN A 132 -4.52 -9.90 3.67
C ASN A 132 -3.01 -10.14 3.65
N ASN A 133 -2.57 -11.26 4.21
CA ASN A 133 -1.15 -11.65 4.21
C ASN A 133 -0.63 -11.85 2.78
N ALA A 134 -1.40 -12.47 1.90
CA ALA A 134 -0.99 -12.64 0.51
C ALA A 134 -0.89 -11.32 -0.25
N MET A 135 -1.80 -10.37 0.01
CA MET A 135 -1.75 -9.05 -0.62
C MET A 135 -0.60 -8.19 -0.08
N ALA A 136 -0.30 -8.29 1.21
CA ALA A 136 0.77 -7.51 1.82
C ALA A 136 2.15 -8.13 1.54
N PHE A 137 2.31 -9.43 1.82
CA PHE A 137 3.60 -10.14 1.90
C PHE A 137 3.77 -11.24 0.85
N GLY A 138 2.85 -11.37 -0.10
CA GLY A 138 3.00 -12.32 -1.18
C GLY A 138 4.35 -12.15 -1.86
N THR A 139 5.06 -13.26 -2.08
CA THR A 139 6.32 -13.27 -2.83
C THR A 139 6.10 -13.92 -4.18
N SER A 140 6.60 -13.28 -5.22
CA SER A 140 6.51 -13.80 -6.58
C SER A 140 7.28 -15.11 -6.72
N ASN A 141 6.63 -16.13 -7.30
CA ASN A 141 7.29 -17.41 -7.61
C ASN A 141 7.95 -17.41 -8.99
N ARG A 142 8.42 -16.26 -9.45
CA ARG A 142 9.13 -16.14 -10.72
C ARG A 142 10.53 -15.61 -10.51
N ASN A 143 11.48 -16.19 -11.26
CA ASN A 143 12.84 -15.66 -11.34
C ASN A 143 12.90 -14.43 -12.28
N ALA A 144 14.08 -13.81 -12.40
CA ALA A 144 14.32 -12.67 -13.30
C ALA A 144 14.02 -12.99 -14.78
N ASN A 145 14.08 -14.25 -15.18
CA ASN A 145 13.77 -14.71 -16.55
C ASN A 145 12.26 -14.97 -16.76
N GLY A 146 11.46 -14.85 -15.69
CA GLY A 146 10.02 -15.11 -15.74
C GLY A 146 9.62 -16.57 -15.60
N GLU A 147 10.55 -17.47 -15.25
CA GLU A 147 10.29 -18.90 -15.04
C GLU A 147 9.83 -19.15 -13.60
N TYR A 148 8.98 -20.16 -13.41
CA TYR A 148 8.54 -20.55 -12.07
C TYR A 148 9.64 -21.32 -11.34
N MET A 149 9.88 -20.96 -10.08
CA MET A 149 10.88 -21.60 -9.21
C MET A 149 10.32 -22.78 -8.43
N ASN A 150 9.09 -22.68 -7.92
CA ASN A 150 8.49 -23.67 -7.05
C ASN A 150 7.29 -24.36 -7.69
N PHE A 151 7.22 -25.68 -7.52
CA PHE A 151 6.18 -26.55 -8.04
C PHE A 151 5.50 -27.30 -6.90
N GLY A 152 4.21 -27.56 -7.05
CA GLY A 152 3.43 -28.35 -6.12
C GLY A 152 3.73 -29.86 -6.26
N LYS A 153 3.18 -30.65 -5.34
CA LYS A 153 3.32 -32.12 -5.35
C LYS A 153 2.86 -32.81 -6.62
N SER A 154 1.95 -32.18 -7.36
CA SER A 154 1.42 -32.69 -8.65
C SER A 154 2.22 -32.19 -9.86
N GLY A 155 3.36 -31.54 -9.67
CA GLY A 155 4.21 -31.04 -10.76
C GLY A 155 3.74 -29.73 -11.41
N TYR A 156 2.66 -29.14 -10.95
CA TYR A 156 2.19 -27.83 -11.44
C TYR A 156 2.86 -26.67 -10.71
N ALA A 157 3.14 -25.59 -11.44
CA ALA A 157 3.72 -24.39 -10.83
C ALA A 157 2.78 -23.77 -9.78
N ILE A 158 3.34 -23.37 -8.66
CA ILE A 158 2.62 -22.62 -7.63
C ILE A 158 2.56 -21.17 -8.07
N LYS A 159 1.37 -20.69 -8.43
CA LYS A 159 1.16 -19.31 -8.87
C LYS A 159 0.99 -18.42 -7.67
N THR A 160 2.00 -17.64 -7.34
CA THR A 160 1.97 -16.60 -6.33
C THR A 160 2.49 -15.30 -6.92
N GLY A 161 1.76 -14.22 -6.65
CA GLY A 161 2.13 -12.88 -7.07
C GLY A 161 2.84 -12.11 -5.97
N ALA A 162 3.55 -11.08 -6.37
CA ALA A 162 4.19 -10.13 -5.48
C ALA A 162 3.13 -9.34 -4.70
N GLY A 163 3.30 -9.25 -3.38
CA GLY A 163 2.51 -8.40 -2.51
C GLY A 163 2.94 -6.93 -2.59
N ILE A 164 2.28 -6.08 -1.81
CA ILE A 164 2.58 -4.63 -1.81
C ILE A 164 4.05 -4.40 -1.39
N PHE A 165 4.52 -5.08 -0.34
CA PHE A 165 5.88 -4.87 0.16
C PHE A 165 6.94 -5.26 -0.86
N GLU A 166 6.80 -6.38 -1.56
CA GLU A 166 7.74 -6.79 -2.61
C GLU A 166 7.71 -5.80 -3.79
N GLN A 167 6.52 -5.34 -4.21
CA GLN A 167 6.41 -4.38 -5.31
C GLN A 167 6.95 -2.99 -4.95
N THR A 168 6.94 -2.62 -3.67
CA THR A 168 7.46 -1.33 -3.18
C THR A 168 8.89 -1.41 -2.66
N GLU A 169 9.50 -2.59 -2.55
CA GLU A 169 10.88 -2.77 -2.08
C GLU A 169 11.91 -2.05 -2.95
N VAL A 170 11.67 -2.01 -4.25
CA VAL A 170 12.50 -1.26 -5.23
C VAL A 170 12.20 0.25 -5.26
N ALA A 171 11.25 0.70 -4.45
CA ALA A 171 10.88 2.10 -4.34
C ALA A 171 11.86 2.89 -3.45
N ASN A 172 11.52 4.15 -3.18
CA ASN A 172 12.35 5.02 -2.36
C ASN A 172 12.44 4.49 -0.92
N THR A 173 13.64 4.13 -0.47
CA THR A 173 13.90 3.68 0.90
C THR A 173 14.85 4.65 1.58
N TYR A 174 14.48 5.10 2.76
CA TYR A 174 15.27 6.02 3.56
C TYR A 174 15.47 5.47 4.98
N TYR A 175 16.71 5.39 5.43
CA TYR A 175 17.04 4.96 6.78
C TYR A 175 17.19 6.15 7.71
N TYR A 176 16.58 6.10 8.89
CA TYR A 176 16.63 7.20 9.85
C TYR A 176 17.02 6.73 11.25
N ASN A 177 17.75 7.57 11.98
CA ASN A 177 18.07 7.34 13.39
C ASN A 177 17.07 8.02 14.31
N THR A 178 16.65 9.23 13.97
CA THR A 178 15.70 10.03 14.75
C THR A 178 14.58 10.50 13.85
N PHE A 179 13.36 10.19 14.21
CA PHE A 179 12.18 10.65 13.50
C PHE A 179 11.88 12.11 13.84
N SER A 180 11.64 12.93 12.85
CA SER A 180 11.21 14.32 12.99
C SER A 180 10.14 14.65 11.94
N LEU A 181 9.32 15.65 12.22
CA LEU A 181 8.31 16.11 11.25
C LEU A 181 8.98 16.65 9.98
N LYS A 182 10.13 17.31 10.12
CA LYS A 182 10.91 17.79 8.96
C LYS A 182 11.32 16.65 8.02
N LEU A 183 11.77 15.51 8.56
CA LEU A 183 12.11 14.34 7.76
C LEU A 183 10.90 13.86 6.94
N LEU A 184 9.71 13.86 7.57
CA LEU A 184 8.48 13.49 6.89
C LEU A 184 8.10 14.52 5.81
N GLU A 185 8.22 15.80 6.08
CA GLU A 185 7.94 16.87 5.12
C GLU A 185 8.88 16.80 3.91
N ASP A 186 10.16 16.56 4.13
CA ASP A 186 11.16 16.37 3.06
C ASP A 186 10.81 15.12 2.21
N ALA A 187 10.43 14.01 2.84
CA ALA A 187 9.99 12.80 2.16
C ALA A 187 8.71 13.04 1.31
N LEU A 188 7.74 13.72 1.86
CA LEU A 188 6.49 14.07 1.16
C LEU A 188 6.74 15.04 0.02
N TYR A 189 7.68 15.97 0.19
CA TYR A 189 8.09 16.87 -0.88
C TYR A 189 8.70 16.10 -2.05
N GLU A 190 9.62 15.18 -1.78
CA GLU A 190 10.26 14.35 -2.81
C GLU A 190 9.26 13.51 -3.58
N LEU A 191 8.24 12.97 -2.90
CA LEU A 191 7.19 12.17 -3.52
C LEU A 191 6.19 12.99 -4.33
N SER A 192 5.93 14.25 -3.95
CA SER A 192 4.86 15.07 -4.52
C SER A 192 5.34 16.14 -5.50
N ALA A 193 6.56 16.68 -5.32
CA ALA A 193 7.04 17.79 -6.13
C ALA A 193 7.23 17.40 -7.59
N ALA A 194 6.67 18.20 -8.49
CA ALA A 194 6.69 18.02 -9.94
C ALA A 194 6.08 16.69 -10.46
N LYS A 195 5.46 15.91 -9.58
CA LYS A 195 4.86 14.60 -9.93
C LYS A 195 3.35 14.58 -9.79
N LEU A 196 2.79 15.38 -8.89
CA LEU A 196 1.36 15.37 -8.55
C LEU A 196 0.78 16.79 -8.55
N ASP A 197 -0.43 16.92 -9.05
CA ASP A 197 -1.21 18.14 -8.95
C ASP A 197 -1.64 18.41 -7.50
N MET A 198 -1.84 19.69 -7.16
CA MET A 198 -2.12 20.07 -5.77
C MET A 198 -3.38 19.42 -5.18
N GLY A 199 -4.38 19.12 -6.02
CA GLY A 199 -5.62 18.47 -5.59
C GLY A 199 -5.50 16.99 -5.25
N GLU A 200 -4.46 16.33 -5.74
CA GLU A 200 -4.30 14.86 -5.64
C GLU A 200 -3.27 14.40 -4.62
N ARG A 201 -2.66 15.33 -3.87
CA ARG A 201 -1.56 15.04 -2.95
C ARG A 201 -2.03 14.41 -1.64
N THR A 202 -2.68 13.24 -1.72
CA THR A 202 -3.12 12.49 -0.54
C THR A 202 -2.32 11.22 -0.39
N PHE A 203 -1.63 11.07 0.74
CA PHE A 203 -0.83 9.92 1.10
C PHE A 203 -1.41 9.21 2.32
N VAL A 204 -1.21 7.90 2.39
CA VAL A 204 -1.47 7.11 3.60
C VAL A 204 -0.14 6.64 4.14
N ILE A 205 0.07 6.88 5.42
CA ILE A 205 1.23 6.36 6.16
C ILE A 205 0.77 5.16 6.97
N LYS A 206 1.36 4.02 6.69
CA LYS A 206 1.22 2.81 7.49
C LYS A 206 2.38 2.73 8.49
N THR A 207 2.06 2.43 9.73
CA THR A 207 3.06 2.30 10.80
C THR A 207 2.51 1.44 11.95
N GLY A 208 3.35 1.05 12.89
CA GLY A 208 2.91 0.41 14.12
C GLY A 208 2.53 1.41 15.22
N GLU A 209 2.11 0.90 16.37
CA GLU A 209 1.69 1.72 17.53
C GLU A 209 2.80 2.67 18.01
N ARG A 210 4.06 2.20 18.06
CA ARG A 210 5.19 3.03 18.48
C ARG A 210 5.51 4.14 17.48
N GLY A 211 5.41 3.85 16.20
CA GLY A 211 5.54 4.85 15.13
C GLY A 211 4.45 5.92 15.21
N ALA A 212 3.21 5.51 15.46
CA ALA A 212 2.11 6.46 15.67
C ALA A 212 2.34 7.39 16.86
N ILE A 213 2.87 6.86 17.97
CA ILE A 213 3.26 7.67 19.14
C ILE A 213 4.38 8.65 18.79
N LEU A 214 5.39 8.22 18.01
CA LEU A 214 6.46 9.11 17.55
C LEU A 214 5.93 10.22 16.65
N PHE A 215 5.08 9.87 15.70
CA PHE A 215 4.43 10.83 14.82
C PHE A 215 3.64 11.87 15.61
N HIS A 216 2.82 11.41 16.55
CA HIS A 216 2.04 12.30 17.42
C HIS A 216 2.92 13.25 18.23
N LYS A 217 4.02 12.75 18.84
CA LYS A 217 4.97 13.58 19.58
C LYS A 217 5.65 14.62 18.68
N ALA A 218 6.04 14.24 17.46
CA ALA A 218 6.66 15.15 16.50
C ALA A 218 5.70 16.28 16.08
N VAL A 219 4.44 15.95 15.83
CA VAL A 219 3.40 16.97 15.54
C VAL A 219 3.19 17.89 16.71
N LEU A 220 3.05 17.36 17.96
CA LEU A 220 2.89 18.18 19.16
C LEU A 220 4.08 19.11 19.41
N GLN A 221 5.31 18.65 19.19
CA GLN A 221 6.50 19.49 19.35
C GLN A 221 6.49 20.67 18.38
N THR A 222 6.01 20.48 17.17
CA THR A 222 5.91 21.54 16.17
C THR A 222 4.79 22.51 16.50
N VAL A 223 3.64 22.01 16.96
CA VAL A 223 2.49 22.84 17.36
C VAL A 223 2.77 23.62 18.64
N SER A 224 3.48 23.05 19.62
CA SER A 224 3.78 23.73 20.89
C SER A 224 4.75 24.90 20.76
N GLY A 225 5.56 24.94 19.69
CA GLY A 225 6.41 26.09 19.35
C GLY A 225 5.66 27.30 18.78
N TRP A 226 4.41 27.14 18.43
CA TRP A 226 3.53 28.20 17.91
C TRP A 226 2.49 28.55 18.96
N THR A 227 2.71 29.65 19.65
CA THR A 227 1.72 30.22 20.56
C THR A 227 0.37 30.35 19.85
N THR A 228 -0.61 29.58 20.34
CA THR A 228 -2.07 29.80 20.26
C THR A 228 -2.57 30.74 19.14
N PHE A 229 -2.36 30.41 17.90
CA PHE A 229 -3.26 30.85 16.86
C PHE A 229 -4.24 29.71 16.58
N VAL A 230 -5.53 30.08 16.55
CA VAL A 230 -6.64 29.23 16.20
C VAL A 230 -6.23 28.39 14.99
N LEU A 231 -5.97 27.12 15.24
CA LEU A 231 -5.74 26.16 14.18
C LEU A 231 -6.97 26.20 13.29
N ASP A 232 -6.77 26.68 12.09
CA ASP A 232 -7.78 26.56 11.06
C ASP A 232 -8.16 25.08 11.01
N ASN A 233 -9.40 24.75 11.28
CA ASN A 233 -9.90 23.38 11.45
C ASN A 233 -9.60 22.46 10.26
N ASP A 234 -9.07 23.00 9.15
CA ASP A 234 -8.68 22.27 7.97
C ASP A 234 -7.24 21.72 8.00
N ALA A 235 -6.37 22.22 8.87
CA ALA A 235 -4.96 21.80 8.91
C ALA A 235 -4.76 20.49 9.69
N VAL A 236 -5.52 20.29 10.76
CA VAL A 236 -5.46 19.09 11.63
C VAL A 236 -6.88 18.66 11.98
N LYS A 237 -7.30 17.51 11.48
CA LYS A 237 -8.57 16.92 11.89
C LYS A 237 -8.37 16.09 13.14
N VAL A 238 -8.97 16.55 14.23
CA VAL A 238 -9.12 15.77 15.45
C VAL A 238 -10.30 14.83 15.30
N VAL A 239 -10.08 13.55 15.54
CA VAL A 239 -11.17 12.55 15.45
C VAL A 239 -12.05 12.68 16.70
N GLU A 240 -12.99 13.60 16.66
CA GLU A 240 -14.02 13.69 17.70
C GLU A 240 -15.05 12.56 17.63
N LYS A 241 -15.29 11.98 16.47
CA LYS A 241 -16.41 11.05 16.24
C LYS A 241 -16.20 9.64 16.81
N THR A 242 -15.00 9.24 17.14
CA THR A 242 -14.75 7.90 17.70
C THR A 242 -14.99 7.84 19.20
N GLN A 243 -15.02 8.99 19.88
CA GLN A 243 -15.21 9.07 21.32
C GLN A 243 -16.67 8.97 21.78
N SER A 244 -17.63 9.22 20.91
CA SER A 244 -19.05 9.18 21.30
C SER A 244 -19.61 7.78 21.56
N LYS A 245 -18.82 6.73 21.34
CA LYS A 245 -19.20 5.33 21.65
C LYS A 245 -18.43 4.70 22.80
N LEU A 246 -17.41 5.34 23.30
CA LEU A 246 -16.76 4.99 24.55
C LEU A 246 -17.45 5.78 25.65
N HIS A 247 -17.96 5.07 26.67
CA HIS A 247 -18.73 5.60 27.80
C HIS A 247 -18.45 7.07 28.13
N SER A 248 -19.51 7.83 28.36
CA SER A 248 -19.54 9.26 28.65
C SER A 248 -18.66 9.73 29.85
N ASN A 249 -17.98 8.80 30.52
CA ASN A 249 -17.09 9.06 31.67
C ASN A 249 -15.62 8.71 31.40
N ALA A 250 -15.23 8.35 30.18
CA ALA A 250 -13.82 8.16 29.87
C ALA A 250 -13.16 9.52 29.71
N LEU A 251 -12.33 9.89 30.68
CA LEU A 251 -11.44 11.05 30.60
C LEU A 251 -10.42 10.77 29.49
N SER A 252 -10.68 11.27 28.30
CA SER A 252 -9.73 11.21 27.21
C SER A 252 -8.67 12.28 27.40
N ALA A 253 -7.54 11.89 27.94
CA ALA A 253 -6.41 12.78 28.23
C ALA A 253 -5.48 13.01 27.01
N GLY A 254 -5.95 12.87 25.78
CA GLY A 254 -5.11 13.06 24.60
C GLY A 254 -5.89 13.22 23.30
N PHE A 255 -5.38 14.10 22.45
CA PHE A 255 -5.84 14.24 21.06
C PHE A 255 -5.06 13.26 20.17
N GLN A 256 -5.74 12.53 19.30
CA GLN A 256 -5.10 11.68 18.32
C GLN A 256 -5.23 12.33 16.94
N PHE A 257 -4.11 12.65 16.34
CA PHE A 257 -4.07 13.14 14.96
C PHE A 257 -4.11 11.97 13.99
N VAL A 258 -5.13 11.91 13.17
CA VAL A 258 -5.31 10.88 12.13
C VAL A 258 -5.00 11.44 10.75
N GLU A 259 -5.19 12.73 10.56
CA GLU A 259 -4.92 13.44 9.30
C GLU A 259 -4.04 14.66 9.57
N TYR A 260 -3.00 14.83 8.78
CA TYR A 260 -2.09 15.96 8.80
C TYR A 260 -2.03 16.59 7.41
N LYS A 261 -2.10 17.92 7.36
CA LYS A 261 -1.94 18.69 6.13
C LYS A 261 -0.63 19.46 6.20
N ALA A 262 0.32 19.08 5.36
CA ALA A 262 1.61 19.75 5.28
C ALA A 262 1.49 21.14 4.61
N PRO A 263 2.42 22.08 4.88
CA PRO A 263 2.40 23.42 4.31
C PRO A 263 2.36 23.46 2.76
N ASN A 264 2.90 22.43 2.11
CA ASN A 264 2.90 22.27 0.66
C ASN A 264 1.59 21.71 0.08
N GLY A 265 0.51 21.67 0.87
CA GLY A 265 -0.81 21.18 0.47
C GLY A 265 -0.97 19.66 0.47
N VAL A 266 0.06 18.91 0.84
CA VAL A 266 0.00 17.45 0.97
C VAL A 266 -0.87 17.07 2.16
N ARG A 267 -1.78 16.13 1.95
CA ARG A 267 -2.61 15.52 3.01
C ARG A 267 -2.06 14.14 3.32
N VAL A 268 -1.90 13.86 4.59
CA VAL A 268 -1.39 12.58 5.09
C VAL A 268 -2.40 11.99 6.05
N LYS A 269 -2.78 10.74 5.81
CA LYS A 269 -3.59 9.94 6.73
C LYS A 269 -2.68 8.93 7.40
N LEU A 270 -2.69 8.93 8.73
CA LEU A 270 -1.99 7.94 9.53
C LEU A 270 -2.90 6.75 9.79
N ASP A 271 -2.41 5.56 9.47
CA ASP A 271 -3.10 4.30 9.70
C ASP A 271 -2.18 3.33 10.46
N VAL A 272 -2.64 2.92 11.64
CA VAL A 272 -1.89 1.99 12.49
C VAL A 272 -2.28 0.57 12.13
N ASP A 273 -1.29 -0.21 11.72
CA ASP A 273 -1.49 -1.60 11.34
C ASP A 273 -0.79 -2.52 12.34
N PRO A 274 -1.54 -3.40 13.04
CA PRO A 274 -1.00 -4.34 14.04
C PRO A 274 0.11 -5.25 13.52
N PHE A 275 0.20 -5.41 12.21
CA PHE A 275 1.25 -6.18 11.56
C PHE A 275 2.66 -5.68 11.92
N TYR A 276 2.86 -4.37 12.01
CA TYR A 276 4.16 -3.78 12.39
C TYR A 276 4.56 -4.09 13.83
N ASP A 277 3.59 -4.43 14.67
CA ASP A 277 3.79 -4.72 16.10
C ASP A 277 3.90 -6.23 16.40
N ASP A 278 3.75 -7.09 15.38
CA ASP A 278 3.78 -8.54 15.55
C ASP A 278 5.19 -9.04 15.95
N PRO A 279 5.40 -9.51 17.20
CA PRO A 279 6.70 -9.97 17.68
C PRO A 279 7.13 -11.31 17.07
N VAL A 280 6.22 -12.06 16.45
CA VAL A 280 6.55 -13.32 15.79
C VAL A 280 7.28 -13.07 14.49
N ARG A 281 6.83 -12.07 13.74
CA ARG A 281 7.44 -11.67 12.46
C ARG A 281 8.66 -10.78 12.65
N ASN A 282 8.65 -9.93 13.66
CA ASN A 282 9.63 -8.87 13.86
C ASN A 282 10.36 -9.08 15.20
N LYS A 283 11.50 -9.76 15.16
CA LYS A 283 12.25 -10.14 16.37
C LYS A 283 13.20 -9.07 16.89
N ILE A 284 13.55 -8.08 16.06
CA ILE A 284 14.49 -7.03 16.43
C ILE A 284 13.77 -6.03 17.35
N LEU A 285 14.35 -5.83 18.55
CA LEU A 285 13.84 -4.88 19.51
C LEU A 285 14.47 -3.50 19.30
N HIS A 286 13.65 -2.46 19.45
CA HIS A 286 14.11 -1.08 19.38
C HIS A 286 14.60 -0.62 20.75
N PRO A 287 15.70 0.17 20.85
CA PRO A 287 16.23 0.67 22.14
C PRO A 287 15.20 1.50 22.94
N MET A 288 14.26 2.16 22.26
CA MET A 288 13.17 2.91 22.91
C MET A 288 11.99 2.03 23.35
N GLY A 289 12.13 0.71 23.23
CA GLY A 289 11.12 -0.29 23.60
C GLY A 289 10.18 -0.67 22.47
N GLY A 290 9.73 -1.92 22.50
CA GLY A 290 8.90 -2.52 21.44
C GLY A 290 9.70 -3.07 20.27
N VAL A 291 9.00 -3.53 19.27
CA VAL A 291 9.60 -4.12 18.06
C VAL A 291 10.11 -3.01 17.14
N ALA A 292 11.29 -3.19 16.56
CA ALA A 292 11.87 -2.15 15.69
C ALA A 292 11.01 -1.85 14.46
N MET A 293 10.31 -2.85 13.94
CA MET A 293 9.39 -2.69 12.81
C MET A 293 8.21 -1.74 13.14
N SER A 294 7.79 -1.65 14.39
CA SER A 294 6.75 -0.71 14.83
C SER A 294 7.09 0.76 14.56
N TYR A 295 8.37 1.06 14.39
CA TYR A 295 8.89 2.41 14.07
C TYR A 295 9.07 2.66 12.58
N ARG A 296 8.75 1.72 11.71
CA ARG A 296 8.76 1.89 10.26
C ARG A 296 7.56 2.68 9.81
N PHE A 297 7.74 3.57 8.84
CA PHE A 297 6.68 4.33 8.20
C PHE A 297 6.70 4.03 6.70
N ASP A 298 5.65 3.42 6.21
CA ASP A 298 5.46 3.19 4.78
C ASP A 298 4.47 4.24 4.24
N ILE A 299 4.98 5.13 3.41
CA ILE A 299 4.24 6.25 2.82
C ILE A 299 3.75 5.81 1.44
N TRP A 300 2.45 5.68 1.27
CA TRP A 300 1.85 5.22 0.03
C TRP A 300 0.95 6.29 -0.59
N TYR A 301 1.22 6.61 -1.84
CA TYR A 301 0.27 7.33 -2.67
C TYR A 301 -0.78 6.34 -3.17
N ILE A 302 -2.03 6.52 -2.76
CA ILE A 302 -3.12 5.60 -3.14
C ILE A 302 -3.71 5.97 -4.51
N GLY A 303 -3.57 7.23 -4.93
CA GLY A 303 -4.21 7.75 -6.13
C GLY A 303 -5.60 8.31 -5.87
N SER A 304 -6.30 8.67 -6.94
CA SER A 304 -7.69 9.11 -6.90
C SER A 304 -8.65 7.92 -7.04
N ALA A 305 -9.95 8.16 -6.87
CA ALA A 305 -10.98 7.14 -7.07
C ALA A 305 -11.04 6.67 -8.54
N GLU A 306 -10.70 7.54 -9.49
CA GLU A 306 -10.70 7.25 -10.93
C GLU A 306 -9.40 6.58 -11.39
N GLN A 307 -8.27 6.94 -10.77
CA GLN A 307 -6.94 6.40 -11.08
C GLN A 307 -6.22 5.97 -9.79
N PRO A 308 -6.58 4.83 -9.22
CA PRO A 308 -5.91 4.31 -8.04
C PRO A 308 -4.49 3.85 -8.39
N ASN A 309 -3.51 4.23 -7.55
CA ASN A 309 -2.13 3.75 -7.69
C ASN A 309 -1.94 2.36 -7.12
N ILE A 310 -2.64 2.04 -6.02
CA ILE A 310 -2.62 0.73 -5.39
C ILE A 310 -4.03 0.17 -5.42
N PHE A 311 -4.23 -0.97 -6.06
CA PHE A 311 -5.53 -1.58 -6.17
C PHE A 311 -5.50 -3.10 -6.14
N LYS A 312 -6.59 -3.67 -5.67
CA LYS A 312 -6.79 -5.11 -5.64
C LYS A 312 -7.33 -5.59 -6.98
N CYS A 313 -6.66 -6.57 -7.55
CA CYS A 313 -7.09 -7.26 -8.77
C CYS A 313 -7.85 -8.52 -8.43
N LYS A 314 -8.97 -8.73 -9.09
CA LYS A 314 -9.82 -9.92 -8.96
C LYS A 314 -10.29 -10.38 -10.33
N ILE A 315 -10.55 -11.65 -10.48
CA ILE A 315 -11.18 -12.20 -11.69
C ILE A 315 -12.69 -12.02 -11.57
N LYS A 316 -13.29 -11.30 -12.51
CA LYS A 316 -14.74 -11.10 -12.54
C LYS A 316 -15.47 -12.44 -12.59
N GLY A 317 -16.39 -12.66 -11.67
CA GLY A 317 -17.19 -13.90 -11.56
C GLY A 317 -16.49 -15.06 -10.85
N ASN A 318 -15.20 -14.92 -10.48
CA ASN A 318 -14.46 -15.93 -9.71
C ASN A 318 -13.64 -15.28 -8.59
N GLU A 319 -14.25 -14.34 -7.89
CA GLU A 319 -13.56 -13.56 -6.88
C GLU A 319 -13.30 -14.33 -5.60
N GLU A 320 -14.33 -14.98 -5.11
CA GLU A 320 -14.31 -15.78 -3.89
C GLU A 320 -15.39 -16.86 -3.96
N TYR A 321 -15.00 -18.07 -3.64
CA TYR A 321 -15.89 -19.20 -3.55
C TYR A 321 -16.00 -19.68 -2.10
N ARG A 322 -17.24 -19.93 -1.67
CA ARG A 322 -17.57 -20.59 -0.43
C ARG A 322 -18.48 -21.74 -0.73
N GLY A 323 -18.09 -22.92 -0.33
CA GLY A 323 -18.87 -24.13 -0.55
C GLY A 323 -18.86 -25.03 0.67
N TYR A 324 -19.90 -25.81 0.78
CA TYR A 324 -20.02 -26.81 1.82
C TYR A 324 -20.27 -28.17 1.18
N GLN A 325 -19.60 -29.17 1.71
CA GLN A 325 -19.92 -30.57 1.40
C GLN A 325 -20.31 -31.24 2.70
N TRP A 326 -21.39 -31.97 2.70
CA TRP A 326 -21.83 -32.75 3.84
C TRP A 326 -22.21 -34.16 3.45
N GLY A 327 -21.99 -35.06 4.36
CA GLY A 327 -22.39 -36.46 4.25
C GLY A 327 -23.89 -36.64 4.39
N PRO A 328 -24.35 -37.91 4.46
CA PRO A 328 -25.77 -38.28 4.33
C PRO A 328 -26.62 -37.94 5.56
N PHE A 329 -26.03 -37.67 6.72
CA PHE A 329 -26.77 -37.72 7.97
C PHE A 329 -27.52 -36.44 8.31
N ARG A 330 -26.86 -35.28 8.38
CA ARG A 330 -27.49 -34.04 8.84
C ARG A 330 -26.93 -32.79 8.21
N ASN A 331 -27.80 -31.84 7.90
CA ASN A 331 -27.38 -30.51 7.52
C ASN A 331 -27.11 -29.69 8.79
N PRO A 332 -25.84 -29.25 9.02
CA PRO A 332 -25.48 -28.56 10.25
C PRO A 332 -26.04 -27.13 10.36
N PHE A 333 -26.51 -26.55 9.26
CA PHE A 333 -27.02 -25.17 9.24
C PHE A 333 -28.55 -25.10 9.38
N THR A 334 -29.26 -26.09 8.85
CA THR A 334 -30.73 -26.12 8.88
C THR A 334 -31.26 -27.05 9.94
N GLY A 335 -30.44 -27.94 10.50
CA GLY A 335 -30.85 -28.96 11.46
C GLY A 335 -31.71 -30.07 10.87
N GLN A 336 -31.92 -30.08 9.55
CA GLN A 336 -32.70 -31.14 8.88
C GLN A 336 -31.96 -32.46 8.94
N THR A 337 -32.72 -33.53 9.24
CA THR A 337 -32.20 -34.89 9.30
C THR A 337 -32.21 -35.50 7.91
N GLY A 338 -31.08 -36.09 7.52
CA GLY A 338 -30.89 -36.69 6.21
C GLY A 338 -30.62 -35.70 5.09
N ASN A 339 -29.66 -36.02 4.27
CA ASN A 339 -29.32 -35.26 3.06
C ASN A 339 -29.45 -36.20 1.86
N PRO A 340 -30.54 -36.12 1.08
CA PRO A 340 -30.75 -36.99 -0.07
C PRO A 340 -29.69 -36.78 -1.18
N TYR A 341 -28.95 -35.67 -1.12
CA TYR A 341 -27.90 -35.34 -2.08
C TYR A 341 -26.54 -35.28 -1.39
N ALA A 342 -26.17 -36.33 -0.66
CA ALA A 342 -24.86 -36.42 -0.04
C ALA A 342 -23.75 -36.33 -1.09
N SER A 343 -22.75 -35.48 -0.85
CA SER A 343 -21.62 -35.31 -1.75
C SER A 343 -20.45 -36.26 -1.46
N PHE A 344 -20.51 -36.96 -0.33
CA PHE A 344 -19.57 -38.02 0.06
C PHE A 344 -20.19 -38.89 1.16
N ASP A 345 -19.62 -40.06 1.40
CA ASP A 345 -20.14 -41.13 2.24
C ASP A 345 -19.78 -41.03 3.73
N GLU A 346 -18.88 -40.12 4.09
CA GLU A 346 -18.47 -39.93 5.47
C GLU A 346 -19.46 -39.08 6.27
N ASP A 347 -19.67 -39.43 7.54
CA ASP A 347 -20.41 -38.60 8.50
C ASP A 347 -19.57 -37.36 8.92
N ALA A 348 -19.56 -36.37 8.06
CA ALA A 348 -18.83 -35.14 8.29
C ALA A 348 -19.38 -33.97 7.43
N ALA A 349 -19.05 -32.75 7.80
CA ALA A 349 -19.24 -31.58 6.97
C ALA A 349 -17.86 -30.95 6.63
N VAL A 350 -17.69 -30.54 5.40
CA VAL A 350 -16.47 -29.88 4.95
C VAL A 350 -16.79 -28.48 4.46
N ILE A 351 -16.10 -27.51 5.02
CA ILE A 351 -16.16 -26.10 4.59
C ILE A 351 -15.02 -25.86 3.62
N HIS A 352 -15.33 -25.36 2.44
CA HIS A 352 -14.36 -24.98 1.44
C HIS A 352 -14.41 -23.49 1.20
N LYS A 353 -13.24 -22.85 1.18
CA LYS A 353 -13.08 -21.49 0.72
C LYS A 353 -11.93 -21.42 -0.27
N TYR A 354 -12.13 -20.63 -1.31
CA TYR A 354 -11.17 -20.40 -2.36
C TYR A 354 -11.26 -18.95 -2.82
N ALA A 355 -10.14 -18.32 -3.06
CA ALA A 355 -10.06 -17.01 -3.70
C ALA A 355 -8.86 -16.93 -4.62
N THR A 356 -9.01 -16.23 -5.72
CA THR A 356 -7.91 -15.82 -6.59
C THR A 356 -7.86 -14.30 -6.59
N LEU A 357 -6.77 -13.76 -6.10
CA LEU A 357 -6.58 -12.33 -5.91
C LEU A 357 -5.14 -11.91 -6.16
N GLY A 358 -4.97 -10.66 -6.46
CA GLY A 358 -3.67 -10.01 -6.60
C GLY A 358 -3.76 -8.55 -6.20
N VAL A 359 -2.62 -7.94 -6.02
CA VAL A 359 -2.48 -6.51 -5.80
C VAL A 359 -1.57 -5.93 -6.88
N CYS A 360 -1.86 -4.74 -7.32
CA CYS A 360 -1.05 -4.04 -8.29
C CYS A 360 -0.70 -2.65 -7.76
N VAL A 361 0.57 -2.29 -7.87
CA VAL A 361 1.10 -0.95 -7.65
C VAL A 361 1.49 -0.42 -9.01
N LEU A 362 0.79 0.61 -9.52
CA LEU A 362 1.04 1.16 -10.85
C LEU A 362 2.36 1.91 -10.92
N ASP A 363 2.58 2.77 -9.94
CA ASP A 363 3.78 3.60 -9.86
C ASP A 363 4.43 3.49 -8.48
N PRO A 364 5.40 2.59 -8.31
CA PRO A 364 6.11 2.43 -7.04
C PRO A 364 6.98 3.64 -6.70
N THR A 365 7.34 4.49 -7.67
CA THR A 365 8.15 5.70 -7.40
C THR A 365 7.41 6.75 -6.57
N ARG A 366 6.10 6.61 -6.42
CA ARG A 366 5.25 7.43 -5.56
C ARG A 366 5.03 6.81 -4.18
N THR A 367 5.83 5.85 -3.82
CA THR A 367 5.85 5.23 -2.50
C THR A 367 7.23 5.40 -1.87
N MET A 368 7.29 5.46 -0.55
CA MET A 368 8.54 5.57 0.20
C MET A 368 8.43 4.81 1.52
N SER A 369 9.54 4.17 1.90
CA SER A 369 9.66 3.52 3.20
C SER A 369 10.71 4.25 4.05
N LEU A 370 10.30 4.77 5.20
CA LEU A 370 11.21 5.29 6.22
C LEU A 370 11.47 4.18 7.23
N ILE A 371 12.68 3.68 7.26
CA ILE A 371 13.08 2.51 8.05
C ILE A 371 14.02 2.95 9.17
N PRO A 372 13.77 2.54 10.45
CA PRO A 372 14.74 2.78 11.52
C PRO A 372 16.07 2.13 11.16
N ALA A 373 17.19 2.86 11.36
CA ALA A 373 18.52 2.38 10.97
C ALA A 373 18.92 1.06 11.65
N ILE A 374 18.33 0.74 12.79
CA ILE A 374 18.54 -0.55 13.49
C ILE A 374 18.05 -1.76 12.65
N LEU A 375 17.21 -1.55 11.64
CA LEU A 375 16.76 -2.60 10.71
C LEU A 375 17.64 -2.68 9.46
N GLN A 376 18.67 -1.86 9.37
CA GLN A 376 19.68 -1.93 8.31
C GLN A 376 20.62 -3.08 8.65
N GLY A 377 20.32 -4.27 8.17
CA GLY A 377 21.09 -5.48 8.40
C GLY A 377 21.57 -6.10 7.10
#